data_724a30d1c558b6e383dd763d74bfb8f4
#
_entry.id   724a30d1c558b6e383dd763d74bfb8f4
#
_cell.length_a   1.000
_cell.length_b   1.000
_cell.length_c   1.000
_cell.angle_alpha   90.00
_cell.angle_beta   90.00
_cell.angle_gamma   90.00
#
_symmetry.space_group_name_H-M   'P 1'
#
loop_
_entity.id
_entity.type
_entity.pdbx_description
1 polymer ?
#
loop_
_entity_poly.entity_id
_entity_poly.type
_entity_poly.pdbx_seq_one_letter_code
_entity_poly.pdbx_strand_id
1 'polypeptide(L)'
;MTRTILIASGKGGVGKTTLTSNLAYALTQLGENVIAVDANLTTPNLGLHFGMHLAPRTLQDVLKGKIRLDKAMYTHPYGFRFIPASISTRDLAGVDVGRLQNVMLGLTGKADYVLMDCAAGLGREATSAIAAADEILLVTNPDLPSVADALKAAEVARGMNKDIIGVVVNRTKGKRHELGIGAIRELLEVPVIAQIPEDRMVAESIAAKRPIMDYASDSPAAVEILKLAAKLSGRRLKASSTNVSVLRRLINWMRR
;
A
#
# COMPACT_ATOMS: atom_id res chain seq x y z
N MET A 1 6.39 -15.55 9.55
CA MET A 1 5.08 -15.12 10.10
C MET A 1 4.49 -14.08 9.14
N THR A 2 3.22 -14.19 8.76
CA THR A 2 2.59 -13.20 7.86
C THR A 2 2.44 -11.86 8.58
N ARG A 3 2.79 -10.77 7.93
CA ARG A 3 2.55 -9.39 8.40
C ARG A 3 1.46 -8.75 7.56
N THR A 4 0.34 -8.38 8.18
CA THR A 4 -0.77 -7.69 7.51
C THR A 4 -0.62 -6.19 7.76
N ILE A 5 -0.17 -5.45 6.74
CA ILE A 5 0.11 -4.03 6.81
C ILE A 5 -0.99 -3.26 6.08
N LEU A 6 -1.70 -2.41 6.80
CA LEU A 6 -2.65 -1.46 6.21
C LEU A 6 -1.93 -0.16 5.84
N ILE A 7 -2.08 0.27 4.61
CA ILE A 7 -1.64 1.59 4.15
C ILE A 7 -2.81 2.57 4.38
N ALA A 8 -2.70 3.41 5.43
CA ALA A 8 -3.80 4.25 5.91
C ALA A 8 -3.50 5.75 5.78
N SER A 9 -4.55 6.55 5.65
CA SER A 9 -4.49 8.02 5.74
C SER A 9 -5.83 8.58 6.12
N GLY A 10 -5.85 9.73 6.80
CA GLY A 10 -7.08 10.45 7.08
C GLY A 10 -7.66 11.20 5.88
N LYS A 11 -6.87 11.46 4.81
CA LYS A 11 -7.26 12.25 3.64
C LYS A 11 -7.14 11.46 2.34
N GLY A 12 -8.06 11.73 1.40
CA GLY A 12 -7.98 11.20 0.04
C GLY A 12 -6.85 11.85 -0.78
N GLY A 13 -6.33 11.11 -1.77
CA GLY A 13 -5.38 11.65 -2.74
C GLY A 13 -3.92 11.76 -2.26
N VAL A 14 -3.57 11.35 -1.03
CA VAL A 14 -2.19 11.39 -0.53
C VAL A 14 -1.26 10.33 -1.14
N GLY A 15 -1.80 9.36 -1.90
CA GLY A 15 -1.03 8.35 -2.62
C GLY A 15 -1.01 6.96 -1.99
N LYS A 16 -1.98 6.59 -1.14
CA LYS A 16 -2.09 5.24 -0.55
C LYS A 16 -2.02 4.13 -1.60
N THR A 17 -2.95 4.14 -2.55
CA THR A 17 -3.05 3.12 -3.62
C THR A 17 -1.76 3.04 -4.44
N THR A 18 -1.16 4.20 -4.76
CA THR A 18 0.12 4.26 -5.46
C THR A 18 1.23 3.62 -4.63
N LEU A 19 1.28 3.92 -3.33
CA LEU A 19 2.26 3.32 -2.44
C LEU A 19 2.04 1.81 -2.30
N THR A 20 0.79 1.37 -2.06
CA THR A 20 0.44 -0.06 -1.92
C THR A 20 0.85 -0.85 -3.15
N SER A 21 0.50 -0.36 -4.35
CA SER A 21 0.82 -1.04 -5.60
C SER A 21 2.33 -1.18 -5.83
N ASN A 22 3.07 -0.12 -5.55
CA ASN A 22 4.52 -0.10 -5.74
C ASN A 22 5.28 -0.89 -4.65
N LEU A 23 4.81 -0.87 -3.40
CA LEU A 23 5.35 -1.72 -2.34
C LEU A 23 5.12 -3.21 -2.62
N ALA A 24 3.94 -3.58 -3.16
CA ALA A 24 3.66 -4.98 -3.54
C ALA A 24 4.69 -5.46 -4.57
N TYR A 25 4.95 -4.65 -5.61
CA TYR A 25 5.99 -4.94 -6.59
C TYR A 25 7.38 -4.99 -5.96
N ALA A 26 7.76 -3.95 -5.18
CA ALA A 26 9.08 -3.83 -4.61
C ALA A 26 9.46 -4.98 -3.68
N LEU A 27 8.56 -5.35 -2.76
CA LEU A 27 8.75 -6.49 -1.85
C LEU A 27 8.88 -7.81 -2.63
N THR A 28 8.07 -8.00 -3.68
CA THR A 28 8.16 -9.19 -4.54
C THR A 28 9.51 -9.24 -5.26
N GLN A 29 10.03 -8.10 -5.75
CA GLN A 29 11.38 -8.05 -6.37
C GLN A 29 12.49 -8.31 -5.34
N LEU A 30 12.25 -8.08 -4.07
CA LEU A 30 13.16 -8.45 -2.97
C LEU A 30 13.01 -9.93 -2.55
N GLY A 31 12.15 -10.71 -3.20
CA GLY A 31 11.96 -12.14 -2.97
C GLY A 31 10.96 -12.47 -1.86
N GLU A 32 10.12 -11.53 -1.46
CA GLU A 32 9.05 -11.76 -0.49
C GLU A 32 7.77 -12.26 -1.19
N ASN A 33 7.02 -13.15 -0.53
CA ASN A 33 5.68 -13.54 -0.99
C ASN A 33 4.67 -12.48 -0.55
N VAL A 34 4.04 -11.82 -1.52
CA VAL A 34 3.14 -10.69 -1.26
C VAL A 34 1.73 -10.98 -1.75
N ILE A 35 0.74 -10.60 -0.94
CA ILE A 35 -0.66 -10.50 -1.34
C ILE A 35 -1.08 -9.03 -1.17
N ALA A 36 -1.51 -8.39 -2.26
CA ALA A 36 -2.12 -7.07 -2.21
C ALA A 36 -3.65 -7.21 -2.15
N VAL A 37 -4.32 -6.44 -1.30
CA VAL A 37 -5.77 -6.49 -1.10
C VAL A 37 -6.34 -5.09 -1.31
N ASP A 38 -7.28 -4.96 -2.24
CA ASP A 38 -8.06 -3.74 -2.38
C ASP A 38 -9.21 -3.75 -1.37
N ALA A 39 -9.00 -3.16 -0.20
CA ALA A 39 -9.99 -3.02 0.86
C ALA A 39 -10.77 -1.68 0.76
N ASN A 40 -10.56 -0.89 -0.30
CA ASN A 40 -11.35 0.27 -0.62
C ASN A 40 -12.57 -0.17 -1.46
N LEU A 41 -13.63 -0.59 -0.80
CA LEU A 41 -14.77 -1.24 -1.44
C LEU A 41 -15.64 -0.24 -2.22
N THR A 42 -15.73 1.00 -1.74
CA THR A 42 -16.58 2.05 -2.35
C THR A 42 -15.92 2.68 -3.58
N THR A 43 -14.62 2.94 -3.54
CA THR A 43 -13.87 3.56 -4.65
C THR A 43 -12.58 2.80 -4.93
N PRO A 44 -12.67 1.53 -5.38
CA PRO A 44 -11.51 0.69 -5.58
C PRO A 44 -10.64 1.22 -6.72
N ASN A 45 -9.34 1.29 -6.48
CA ASN A 45 -8.38 1.82 -7.46
C ASN A 45 -7.15 0.93 -7.64
N LEU A 46 -6.90 -0.01 -6.73
CA LEU A 46 -5.69 -0.84 -6.76
C LEU A 46 -5.67 -1.73 -8.01
N GLY A 47 -6.84 -2.26 -8.42
CA GLY A 47 -6.99 -3.01 -9.65
C GLY A 47 -6.68 -2.19 -10.92
N LEU A 48 -6.95 -0.89 -10.92
CA LEU A 48 -6.60 0.01 -12.02
C LEU A 48 -5.08 0.17 -12.14
N HIS A 49 -4.38 0.33 -11.01
CA HIS A 49 -2.91 0.40 -10.97
C HIS A 49 -2.24 -0.88 -11.51
N PHE A 50 -2.87 -2.03 -11.31
CA PHE A 50 -2.37 -3.32 -11.78
C PHE A 50 -2.85 -3.71 -13.18
N GLY A 51 -3.73 -2.90 -13.80
CA GLY A 51 -4.37 -3.28 -15.07
C GLY A 51 -5.39 -4.43 -14.93
N MET A 52 -5.82 -4.76 -13.70
CA MET A 52 -6.72 -5.87 -13.36
C MET A 52 -8.06 -5.38 -12.80
N HIS A 53 -8.70 -4.44 -13.47
CA HIS A 53 -9.92 -3.77 -12.98
C HIS A 53 -11.23 -4.49 -13.29
N LEU A 54 -11.21 -5.54 -14.12
CA LEU A 54 -12.40 -6.33 -14.50
C LEU A 54 -12.24 -7.78 -14.02
N ALA A 55 -12.06 -7.94 -12.71
CA ALA A 55 -11.96 -9.26 -12.11
C ALA A 55 -13.36 -9.87 -11.91
N PRO A 56 -13.61 -11.12 -12.34
CA PRO A 56 -14.93 -11.76 -12.23
C PRO A 56 -15.29 -12.16 -10.79
N ARG A 57 -14.34 -12.17 -9.88
CA ARG A 57 -14.50 -12.52 -8.46
C ARG A 57 -13.73 -11.53 -7.62
N THR A 58 -14.37 -10.98 -6.60
CA THR A 58 -13.87 -9.82 -5.87
C THR A 58 -13.94 -10.01 -4.36
N LEU A 59 -13.31 -9.12 -3.62
CA LEU A 59 -13.38 -9.09 -2.16
C LEU A 59 -14.84 -8.96 -1.68
N GLN A 60 -15.69 -8.20 -2.40
CA GLN A 60 -17.11 -8.09 -2.08
C GLN A 60 -17.82 -9.43 -2.11
N ASP A 61 -17.50 -10.33 -3.06
CA ASP A 61 -18.09 -11.67 -3.13
C ASP A 61 -17.68 -12.53 -1.93
N VAL A 62 -16.43 -12.39 -1.49
CA VAL A 62 -15.93 -13.08 -0.29
C VAL A 62 -16.63 -12.55 0.97
N LEU A 63 -16.75 -11.23 1.12
CA LEU A 63 -17.40 -10.59 2.26
C LEU A 63 -18.89 -10.94 2.35
N LYS A 64 -19.56 -11.12 1.21
CA LYS A 64 -20.93 -11.63 1.12
C LYS A 64 -21.04 -13.12 1.42
N GLY A 65 -19.94 -13.84 1.52
CA GLY A 65 -19.94 -15.30 1.69
C GLY A 65 -20.34 -16.10 0.44
N LYS A 66 -20.37 -15.46 -0.74
CA LYS A 66 -20.73 -16.12 -2.01
C LYS A 66 -19.65 -17.06 -2.51
N ILE A 67 -18.39 -16.72 -2.24
CA ILE A 67 -17.23 -17.49 -2.66
C ILE A 67 -16.20 -17.61 -1.55
N ARG A 68 -15.33 -18.60 -1.64
CA ARG A 68 -14.16 -18.73 -0.75
C ARG A 68 -13.08 -17.73 -1.16
N LEU A 69 -12.25 -17.30 -0.20
CA LEU A 69 -11.17 -16.34 -0.37
C LEU A 69 -10.17 -16.71 -1.47
N ASP A 70 -9.82 -18.00 -1.58
CA ASP A 70 -8.92 -18.50 -2.61
C ASP A 70 -9.42 -18.27 -4.05
N LYS A 71 -10.73 -18.18 -4.24
CA LYS A 71 -11.35 -17.94 -5.55
C LYS A 71 -11.32 -16.48 -6.01
N ALA A 72 -11.10 -15.55 -5.08
CA ALA A 72 -10.93 -14.12 -5.38
C ALA A 72 -9.45 -13.70 -5.48
N MET A 73 -8.52 -14.63 -5.35
CA MET A 73 -7.08 -14.35 -5.39
C MET A 73 -6.52 -14.65 -6.78
N TYR A 74 -5.90 -13.64 -7.39
CA TYR A 74 -5.27 -13.73 -8.71
C TYR A 74 -3.76 -13.59 -8.59
N THR A 75 -3.01 -14.28 -9.45
CA THR A 75 -1.56 -14.07 -9.57
C THR A 75 -1.29 -13.00 -10.62
N HIS A 76 -0.59 -11.95 -10.23
CA HIS A 76 -0.17 -10.90 -11.14
C HIS A 76 1.09 -11.34 -11.92
N PRO A 77 1.28 -10.92 -13.19
CA PRO A 77 2.49 -11.24 -13.98
C PRO A 77 3.82 -10.85 -13.32
N TYR A 78 3.81 -9.89 -12.41
CA TYR A 78 4.98 -9.49 -11.62
C TYR A 78 5.27 -10.41 -10.42
N GLY A 79 4.49 -11.48 -10.19
CA GLY A 79 4.77 -12.51 -9.22
C GLY A 79 4.05 -12.37 -7.86
N PHE A 80 3.48 -11.22 -7.52
CA PHE A 80 2.62 -11.08 -6.33
C PHE A 80 1.20 -11.58 -6.60
N ARG A 81 0.45 -11.86 -5.54
CA ARG A 81 -0.98 -12.17 -5.61
C ARG A 81 -1.81 -10.93 -5.29
N PHE A 82 -3.02 -10.89 -5.82
CA PHE A 82 -3.91 -9.75 -5.70
C PHE A 82 -5.36 -10.18 -5.46
N ILE A 83 -6.03 -9.54 -4.52
CA ILE A 83 -7.46 -9.68 -4.26
C ILE A 83 -8.13 -8.34 -4.62
N PRO A 84 -8.83 -8.27 -5.77
CA PRO A 84 -9.47 -7.04 -6.24
C PRO A 84 -10.75 -6.74 -5.50
N ALA A 85 -11.13 -5.45 -5.47
CA ALA A 85 -12.49 -5.01 -5.21
C ALA A 85 -13.24 -4.71 -6.53
N SER A 86 -14.56 -4.87 -6.51
CA SER A 86 -15.43 -4.55 -7.65
C SER A 86 -15.58 -3.05 -7.82
N ILE A 87 -15.47 -2.57 -9.05
CA ILE A 87 -15.74 -1.17 -9.41
C ILE A 87 -17.25 -0.89 -9.55
N SER A 88 -18.10 -1.93 -9.52
CA SER A 88 -19.55 -1.79 -9.63
C SER A 88 -20.17 -1.44 -8.28
N THR A 89 -20.87 -0.33 -8.21
CA THR A 89 -21.61 0.09 -7.01
C THR A 89 -22.71 -0.90 -6.61
N ARG A 90 -23.24 -1.69 -7.57
CA ARG A 90 -24.23 -2.76 -7.31
C ARG A 90 -23.65 -3.84 -6.40
N ASP A 91 -22.34 -4.06 -6.45
CA ASP A 91 -21.67 -5.06 -5.65
C ASP A 91 -21.48 -4.66 -4.19
N LEU A 92 -21.75 -3.41 -3.83
CA LEU A 92 -21.72 -2.95 -2.44
C LEU A 92 -22.94 -3.44 -1.64
N ALA A 93 -24.07 -3.66 -2.30
CA ALA A 93 -25.28 -4.13 -1.62
C ALA A 93 -25.05 -5.49 -0.95
N GLY A 94 -25.33 -5.56 0.37
CA GLY A 94 -25.18 -6.77 1.17
C GLY A 94 -23.73 -7.09 1.57
N VAL A 95 -22.78 -6.19 1.39
CA VAL A 95 -21.40 -6.35 1.91
C VAL A 95 -21.38 -6.06 3.41
N ASP A 96 -20.89 -7.02 4.17
CA ASP A 96 -20.59 -6.83 5.59
C ASP A 96 -19.09 -6.57 5.78
N VAL A 97 -18.73 -5.31 5.93
CA VAL A 97 -17.32 -4.89 6.13
C VAL A 97 -16.74 -5.41 7.46
N GLY A 98 -17.57 -5.74 8.45
CA GLY A 98 -17.13 -6.33 9.72
C GLY A 98 -16.47 -7.72 9.53
N ARG A 99 -16.78 -8.40 8.44
CA ARG A 99 -16.14 -9.70 8.11
C ARG A 99 -14.72 -9.57 7.59
N LEU A 100 -14.23 -8.33 7.30
CA LEU A 100 -12.90 -8.12 6.73
C LEU A 100 -11.80 -8.70 7.61
N GLN A 101 -11.92 -8.56 8.93
CA GLN A 101 -10.94 -9.13 9.87
C GLN A 101 -10.83 -10.66 9.72
N ASN A 102 -11.94 -11.37 9.67
CA ASN A 102 -11.93 -12.82 9.49
C ASN A 102 -11.37 -13.22 8.12
N VAL A 103 -11.61 -12.42 7.08
CA VAL A 103 -11.05 -12.65 5.74
C VAL A 103 -9.53 -12.48 5.76
N MET A 104 -9.01 -11.44 6.43
CA MET A 104 -7.57 -11.23 6.55
C MET A 104 -6.89 -12.32 7.37
N LEU A 105 -7.49 -12.78 8.47
CA LEU A 105 -7.01 -13.94 9.23
C LEU A 105 -6.87 -15.21 8.34
N GLY A 106 -7.76 -15.38 7.35
CA GLY A 106 -7.68 -16.45 6.36
C GLY A 106 -6.45 -16.37 5.43
N LEU A 107 -5.69 -15.27 5.44
CA LEU A 107 -4.43 -15.09 4.69
C LEU A 107 -3.19 -15.42 5.52
N THR A 108 -3.33 -15.62 6.83
CA THR A 108 -2.21 -15.98 7.72
C THR A 108 -1.53 -17.26 7.24
N GLY A 109 -0.22 -17.24 7.13
CA GLY A 109 0.59 -18.36 6.63
C GLY A 109 0.64 -18.49 5.10
N LYS A 110 -0.11 -17.67 4.36
CA LYS A 110 -0.13 -17.75 2.89
C LYS A 110 0.85 -16.79 2.20
N ALA A 111 1.33 -15.79 2.91
CA ALA A 111 2.30 -14.81 2.39
C ALA A 111 3.22 -14.35 3.52
N ASP A 112 4.34 -13.71 3.14
CA ASP A 112 5.17 -12.96 4.08
C ASP A 112 4.52 -11.62 4.40
N TYR A 113 3.94 -10.97 3.39
CA TYR A 113 3.27 -9.68 3.49
C TYR A 113 1.86 -9.72 2.88
N VAL A 114 0.88 -9.21 3.63
CA VAL A 114 -0.43 -8.82 3.13
C VAL A 114 -0.50 -7.30 3.18
N LEU A 115 -0.56 -6.64 2.02
CA LEU A 115 -0.68 -5.19 1.92
C LEU A 115 -2.12 -4.82 1.61
N MET A 116 -2.74 -4.03 2.49
CA MET A 116 -4.12 -3.58 2.35
C MET A 116 -4.17 -2.12 1.91
N ASP A 117 -4.81 -1.85 0.77
CA ASP A 117 -5.19 -0.49 0.37
C ASP A 117 -6.59 -0.19 0.91
N CYS A 118 -6.78 0.91 1.62
CA CYS A 118 -8.09 1.23 2.21
C CYS A 118 -8.66 2.56 1.72
N ALA A 119 -9.95 2.74 1.96
CA ALA A 119 -10.62 4.02 1.80
C ALA A 119 -9.94 5.11 2.64
N ALA A 120 -10.04 6.35 2.16
CA ALA A 120 -9.59 7.51 2.92
C ALA A 120 -10.58 7.87 4.04
N GLY A 121 -10.08 8.57 5.06
CA GLY A 121 -10.91 9.02 6.18
C GLY A 121 -11.08 7.97 7.27
N LEU A 122 -12.13 8.13 8.08
CA LEU A 122 -12.39 7.33 9.28
C LEU A 122 -13.78 6.68 9.25
N GLY A 123 -14.36 6.51 8.07
CA GLY A 123 -15.63 5.83 7.88
C GLY A 123 -15.55 4.33 8.20
N ARG A 124 -16.69 3.64 8.14
CA ARG A 124 -16.81 2.20 8.49
C ARG A 124 -15.82 1.30 7.73
N GLU A 125 -15.55 1.57 6.45
CA GLU A 125 -14.56 0.80 5.68
C GLU A 125 -13.16 0.98 6.25
N ALA A 126 -12.73 2.23 6.48
CA ALA A 126 -11.39 2.52 7.01
C ALA A 126 -11.20 1.94 8.42
N THR A 127 -12.19 2.09 9.30
CA THR A 127 -12.10 1.54 10.66
C THR A 127 -12.11 0.00 10.67
N SER A 128 -12.90 -0.63 9.77
CA SER A 128 -12.87 -2.09 9.61
C SER A 128 -11.53 -2.58 9.05
N ALA A 129 -10.91 -1.83 8.13
CA ALA A 129 -9.58 -2.14 7.61
C ALA A 129 -8.50 -2.00 8.70
N ILE A 130 -8.57 -0.94 9.55
CA ILE A 130 -7.68 -0.78 10.71
C ILE A 130 -7.82 -1.98 11.66
N ALA A 131 -9.05 -2.38 11.97
CA ALA A 131 -9.30 -3.53 12.86
C ALA A 131 -8.74 -4.85 12.29
N ALA A 132 -8.75 -4.99 10.95
CA ALA A 132 -8.32 -6.21 10.25
C ALA A 132 -6.81 -6.33 10.05
N ALA A 133 -6.04 -5.25 10.24
CA ALA A 133 -4.59 -5.25 10.08
C ALA A 133 -3.85 -5.57 11.37
N ASP A 134 -2.63 -6.08 11.25
CA ASP A 134 -1.68 -6.22 12.35
C ASP A 134 -0.93 -4.91 12.59
N GLU A 135 -0.50 -4.28 11.51
CA GLU A 135 0.34 -3.09 11.49
C GLU A 135 -0.26 -2.00 10.59
N ILE A 136 -0.03 -0.75 10.97
CA ILE A 136 -0.49 0.42 10.21
C ILE A 136 0.71 1.21 9.69
N LEU A 137 0.74 1.44 8.39
CA LEU A 137 1.65 2.37 7.72
C LEU A 137 0.88 3.62 7.32
N LEU A 138 1.13 4.73 7.99
CA LEU A 138 0.47 5.99 7.66
C LEU A 138 1.10 6.63 6.41
N VAL A 139 0.26 7.28 5.61
CA VAL A 139 0.69 8.09 4.46
C VAL A 139 0.11 9.48 4.58
N THR A 140 0.95 10.50 4.44
CA THR A 140 0.56 11.90 4.44
C THR A 140 1.35 12.71 3.42
N ASN A 141 0.86 13.89 3.05
CA ASN A 141 1.65 14.90 2.34
C ASN A 141 2.23 15.90 3.35
N PRO A 142 3.27 16.68 2.99
CA PRO A 142 3.91 17.63 3.89
C PRO A 142 3.14 18.96 4.02
N ASP A 143 1.80 18.85 4.15
CA ASP A 143 0.90 20.00 4.40
C ASP A 143 0.11 19.81 5.69
N LEU A 144 -0.19 20.90 6.40
CA LEU A 144 -0.84 20.84 7.70
C LEU A 144 -2.20 20.09 7.68
N PRO A 145 -3.11 20.33 6.70
CA PRO A 145 -4.37 19.57 6.64
C PRO A 145 -4.15 18.05 6.49
N SER A 146 -3.22 17.61 5.65
CA SER A 146 -2.94 16.18 5.45
C SER A 146 -2.34 15.54 6.71
N VAL A 147 -1.46 16.26 7.42
CA VAL A 147 -0.86 15.77 8.66
C VAL A 147 -1.91 15.73 9.79
N ALA A 148 -2.78 16.74 9.91
CA ALA A 148 -3.86 16.74 10.89
C ALA A 148 -4.84 15.56 10.67
N ASP A 149 -5.17 15.24 9.42
CA ASP A 149 -6.01 14.09 9.12
C ASP A 149 -5.28 12.76 9.37
N ALA A 150 -3.96 12.70 9.13
CA ALA A 150 -3.15 11.54 9.48
C ALA A 150 -3.09 11.31 11.00
N LEU A 151 -3.06 12.40 11.80
CA LEU A 151 -3.12 12.31 13.27
C LEU A 151 -4.40 11.64 13.73
N LYS A 152 -5.56 12.05 13.18
CA LYS A 152 -6.85 11.40 13.51
C LYS A 152 -6.84 9.90 13.17
N ALA A 153 -6.23 9.52 12.04
CA ALA A 153 -6.09 8.10 11.68
C ALA A 153 -5.18 7.35 12.66
N ALA A 154 -4.09 8.00 13.13
CA ALA A 154 -3.22 7.44 14.14
C ALA A 154 -3.94 7.25 15.49
N GLU A 155 -4.74 8.24 15.93
CA GLU A 155 -5.53 8.14 17.17
C GLU A 155 -6.53 6.98 17.12
N VAL A 156 -7.23 6.79 15.99
CA VAL A 156 -8.14 5.65 15.83
C VAL A 156 -7.38 4.33 15.87
N ALA A 157 -6.23 4.24 15.20
CA ALA A 157 -5.40 3.03 15.22
C ALA A 157 -4.90 2.71 16.65
N ARG A 158 -4.42 3.72 17.39
CA ARG A 158 -4.02 3.58 18.80
C ARG A 158 -5.19 3.14 19.69
N GLY A 159 -6.37 3.74 19.50
CA GLY A 159 -7.59 3.36 20.23
C GLY A 159 -8.03 1.92 19.98
N MET A 160 -7.60 1.33 18.87
CA MET A 160 -7.80 -0.09 18.53
C MET A 160 -6.60 -0.98 18.90
N ASN A 161 -5.62 -0.46 19.63
CA ASN A 161 -4.38 -1.15 20.01
C ASN A 161 -3.60 -1.69 18.80
N LYS A 162 -3.55 -0.93 17.68
CA LYS A 162 -2.79 -1.31 16.49
C LYS A 162 -1.39 -0.72 16.51
N ASP A 163 -0.42 -1.50 16.05
CA ASP A 163 0.96 -1.03 15.92
C ASP A 163 1.10 -0.10 14.70
N ILE A 164 1.55 1.13 14.92
CA ILE A 164 1.84 2.10 13.85
C ILE A 164 3.33 2.06 13.58
N ILE A 165 3.70 1.32 12.53
CA ILE A 165 5.13 1.08 12.19
C ILE A 165 5.85 2.31 11.65
N GLY A 166 5.13 3.35 11.28
CA GLY A 166 5.71 4.61 10.81
C GLY A 166 4.79 5.40 9.91
N VAL A 167 5.29 6.57 9.48
CA VAL A 167 4.64 7.41 8.49
C VAL A 167 5.53 7.60 7.27
N VAL A 168 4.92 7.54 6.09
CA VAL A 168 5.51 7.91 4.80
C VAL A 168 5.04 9.33 4.46
N VAL A 169 5.98 10.26 4.33
CA VAL A 169 5.70 11.61 3.84
C VAL A 169 5.85 11.59 2.32
N ASN A 170 4.73 11.67 1.63
CA ASN A 170 4.66 11.56 0.17
C ASN A 170 4.60 12.95 -0.50
N ARG A 171 5.02 13.01 -1.78
CA ARG A 171 5.01 14.20 -2.62
C ARG A 171 5.78 15.39 -2.02
N THR A 172 6.93 15.12 -1.42
CA THR A 172 7.82 16.16 -0.91
C THR A 172 8.46 16.94 -2.07
N LYS A 173 8.45 18.25 -2.01
CA LYS A 173 9.02 19.16 -3.03
C LYS A 173 10.21 19.96 -2.51
N GLY A 174 10.48 19.89 -1.19
CA GLY A 174 11.50 20.69 -0.53
C GLY A 174 11.19 22.19 -0.52
N LYS A 175 9.91 22.57 -0.50
CA LYS A 175 9.48 23.97 -0.52
C LYS A 175 9.32 24.52 0.90
N ARG A 176 9.55 25.83 1.08
CA ARG A 176 9.49 26.51 2.39
C ARG A 176 8.13 26.43 3.09
N HIS A 177 7.05 26.24 2.34
CA HIS A 177 5.69 26.12 2.88
C HIS A 177 5.33 24.68 3.29
N GLU A 178 6.19 23.71 3.02
CA GLU A 178 6.01 22.33 3.48
C GLU A 178 6.36 22.23 4.97
N LEU A 179 5.61 21.39 5.69
CA LEU A 179 5.97 21.06 7.06
C LEU A 179 7.28 20.26 7.07
N GLY A 180 8.19 20.68 7.94
CA GLY A 180 9.44 19.98 8.15
C GLY A 180 9.21 18.58 8.72
N ILE A 181 10.08 17.64 8.36
CA ILE A 181 9.97 16.23 8.81
C ILE A 181 9.97 16.10 10.34
N GLY A 182 10.76 16.95 11.02
CA GLY A 182 10.77 17.01 12.49
C GLY A 182 9.41 17.35 13.07
N ALA A 183 8.75 18.38 12.53
CA ALA A 183 7.41 18.79 12.96
C ALA A 183 6.36 17.70 12.68
N ILE A 184 6.43 17.04 11.51
CA ILE A 184 5.51 15.92 11.19
C ILE A 184 5.68 14.77 12.18
N ARG A 185 6.93 14.40 12.49
CA ARG A 185 7.23 13.35 13.48
C ARG A 185 6.71 13.71 14.87
N GLU A 186 6.88 14.95 15.27
CA GLU A 186 6.43 15.44 16.58
C GLU A 186 4.90 15.49 16.67
N LEU A 187 4.22 16.01 15.64
CA LEU A 187 2.76 16.09 15.59
C LEU A 187 2.08 14.70 15.58
N LEU A 188 2.65 13.75 14.85
CA LEU A 188 2.07 12.41 14.73
C LEU A 188 2.51 11.46 15.85
N GLU A 189 3.59 11.80 16.57
CA GLU A 189 4.25 10.90 17.53
C GLU A 189 4.60 9.53 16.94
N VAL A 190 4.96 9.53 15.64
CA VAL A 190 5.25 8.34 14.86
C VAL A 190 6.53 8.58 14.06
N PRO A 191 7.45 7.59 13.94
CA PRO A 191 8.66 7.75 13.17
C PRO A 191 8.36 7.97 11.68
N VAL A 192 9.01 8.97 11.06
CA VAL A 192 9.02 9.11 9.59
C VAL A 192 9.98 8.07 9.04
N ILE A 193 9.44 7.09 8.31
CA ILE A 193 10.24 5.97 7.80
C ILE A 193 10.62 6.10 6.34
N ALA A 194 9.95 6.96 5.58
CA ALA A 194 10.31 7.32 4.22
C ALA A 194 9.80 8.71 3.84
N GLN A 195 10.51 9.34 2.90
CA GLN A 195 10.12 10.57 2.23
C GLN A 195 10.14 10.31 0.73
N ILE A 196 8.98 10.34 0.09
CA ILE A 196 8.86 10.09 -1.34
C ILE A 196 8.69 11.44 -2.03
N PRO A 197 9.61 11.83 -2.92
CA PRO A 197 9.51 13.10 -3.61
C PRO A 197 8.35 13.10 -4.61
N GLU A 198 7.82 14.31 -4.89
CA GLU A 198 6.92 14.50 -6.02
C GLU A 198 7.69 14.20 -7.31
N ASP A 199 7.12 13.29 -8.12
CA ASP A 199 7.79 12.77 -9.30
C ASP A 199 6.76 12.56 -10.42
N ARG A 200 6.98 13.21 -11.57
CA ARG A 200 6.10 13.10 -12.73
C ARG A 200 6.01 11.68 -13.28
N MET A 201 7.10 10.90 -13.13
CA MET A 201 7.14 9.50 -13.59
C MET A 201 6.10 8.64 -12.87
N VAL A 202 5.66 9.02 -11.68
CA VAL A 202 4.58 8.34 -10.95
C VAL A 202 3.27 8.41 -11.73
N ALA A 203 2.88 9.60 -12.20
CA ALA A 203 1.65 9.77 -12.96
C ALA A 203 1.71 9.01 -14.30
N GLU A 204 2.84 9.06 -14.99
CA GLU A 204 3.07 8.34 -16.24
C GLU A 204 3.03 6.81 -16.02
N SER A 205 3.62 6.30 -14.95
CA SER A 205 3.62 4.88 -14.60
C SER A 205 2.20 4.36 -14.30
N ILE A 206 1.38 5.16 -13.62
CA ILE A 206 -0.04 4.86 -13.36
C ILE A 206 -0.82 4.78 -14.67
N ALA A 207 -0.64 5.76 -15.57
CA ALA A 207 -1.27 5.77 -16.89
C ALA A 207 -0.86 4.54 -17.72
N ALA A 208 0.40 4.12 -17.62
CA ALA A 208 0.93 2.91 -18.25
C ALA A 208 0.51 1.61 -17.53
N LYS A 209 -0.17 1.68 -16.37
CA LYS A 209 -0.55 0.52 -15.53
C LYS A 209 0.67 -0.33 -15.15
N ARG A 210 1.79 0.31 -14.88
CA ARG A 210 3.05 -0.33 -14.53
C ARG A 210 3.57 0.25 -13.20
N PRO A 211 4.15 -0.57 -12.31
CA PRO A 211 4.85 -0.05 -11.13
C PRO A 211 5.96 0.91 -11.54
N ILE A 212 6.18 1.98 -10.76
CA ILE A 212 7.20 2.99 -11.10
C ILE A 212 8.60 2.39 -11.22
N MET A 213 8.93 1.39 -10.42
CA MET A 213 10.23 0.70 -10.47
C MET A 213 10.42 -0.12 -11.75
N ASP A 214 9.33 -0.56 -12.40
CA ASP A 214 9.38 -1.21 -13.70
C ASP A 214 9.33 -0.18 -14.86
N TYR A 215 8.64 0.95 -14.65
CA TYR A 215 8.49 2.02 -15.64
C TYR A 215 9.72 2.94 -15.71
N ALA A 216 10.19 3.43 -14.55
CA ALA A 216 11.30 4.38 -14.41
C ALA A 216 12.09 4.05 -13.13
N SER A 217 12.90 2.99 -13.17
CA SER A 217 13.58 2.40 -12.02
C SER A 217 14.58 3.32 -11.31
N ASP A 218 15.08 4.32 -11.99
CA ASP A 218 16.05 5.33 -11.53
C ASP A 218 15.37 6.64 -11.08
N SER A 219 14.04 6.72 -11.17
CA SER A 219 13.32 7.89 -10.70
C SER A 219 13.45 8.06 -9.19
N PRO A 220 13.48 9.31 -8.68
CA PRO A 220 13.61 9.54 -7.24
C PRO A 220 12.54 8.84 -6.40
N ALA A 221 11.29 8.80 -6.86
CA ALA A 221 10.22 8.11 -6.16
C ALA A 221 10.42 6.58 -6.14
N ALA A 222 10.86 5.98 -7.26
CA ALA A 222 11.15 4.55 -7.35
C ALA A 222 12.24 4.13 -6.35
N VAL A 223 13.32 4.92 -6.26
CA VAL A 223 14.43 4.68 -5.34
C VAL A 223 13.96 4.70 -3.87
N GLU A 224 13.17 5.70 -3.49
CA GLU A 224 12.68 5.81 -2.10
C GLU A 224 11.68 4.72 -1.74
N ILE A 225 10.82 4.30 -2.68
CA ILE A 225 9.92 3.16 -2.46
C ILE A 225 10.71 1.85 -2.30
N LEU A 226 11.76 1.63 -3.09
CA LEU A 226 12.64 0.47 -2.92
C LEU A 226 13.33 0.46 -1.56
N LYS A 227 13.84 1.62 -1.10
CA LYS A 227 14.44 1.76 0.24
C LYS A 227 13.43 1.44 1.34
N LEU A 228 12.19 1.91 1.20
CA LEU A 228 11.11 1.61 2.13
C LEU A 228 10.80 0.10 2.16
N ALA A 229 10.67 -0.54 1.00
CA ALA A 229 10.46 -1.98 0.92
C ALA A 229 11.60 -2.77 1.58
N ALA A 230 12.85 -2.39 1.34
CA ALA A 230 14.01 -3.00 1.98
C ALA A 230 14.01 -2.82 3.50
N LYS A 231 13.62 -1.63 3.99
CA LYS A 231 13.46 -1.37 5.43
C LYS A 231 12.38 -2.24 6.06
N LEU A 232 11.22 -2.39 5.40
CA LEU A 232 10.12 -3.22 5.88
C LEU A 232 10.47 -4.71 5.92
N SER A 233 11.28 -5.18 4.95
CA SER A 233 11.72 -6.59 4.87
C SER A 233 12.99 -6.88 5.68
N GLY A 234 13.58 -5.89 6.36
CA GLY A 234 14.83 -6.04 7.08
C GLY A 234 16.05 -6.28 6.17
N ARG A 235 15.90 -6.11 4.86
CA ARG A 235 16.99 -6.33 3.90
C ARG A 235 17.87 -5.10 3.81
N ARG A 236 19.18 -5.32 3.79
CA ARG A 236 20.16 -4.26 3.54
C ARG A 236 20.37 -4.11 2.04
N LEU A 237 20.02 -2.96 1.47
CA LEU A 237 20.47 -2.59 0.13
C LEU A 237 21.97 -2.32 0.19
N LYS A 238 22.79 -3.05 -0.59
CA LYS A 238 24.22 -2.78 -0.67
C LYS A 238 24.43 -1.37 -1.23
N ALA A 239 25.29 -0.57 -0.60
CA ALA A 239 25.56 0.83 -0.97
C ALA A 239 26.06 1.03 -2.41
N SER A 240 26.54 -0.04 -3.09
CA SER A 240 26.96 -0.01 -4.50
C SER A 240 25.78 -0.03 -5.51
N SER A 241 24.55 -0.20 -5.07
CA SER A 241 23.37 -0.29 -5.92
C SER A 241 22.62 1.04 -6.11
N THR A 242 23.28 2.18 -5.91
CA THR A 242 22.77 3.49 -6.40
C THR A 242 22.68 3.54 -7.93
N ASN A 243 23.26 2.56 -8.63
CA ASN A 243 23.00 2.32 -10.04
C ASN A 243 21.89 1.27 -10.17
N VAL A 244 20.65 1.73 -10.25
CA VAL A 244 19.45 0.90 -10.49
C VAL A 244 19.59 0.05 -11.74
N SER A 245 20.46 0.43 -12.69
CA SER A 245 20.86 -0.37 -13.85
C SER A 245 21.52 -1.71 -13.47
N VAL A 246 22.22 -1.79 -12.34
CA VAL A 246 22.87 -3.01 -11.86
C VAL A 246 21.82 -3.94 -11.20
N LEU A 247 20.87 -3.36 -10.47
CA LEU A 247 19.76 -4.14 -9.91
C LEU A 247 18.88 -4.75 -11.02
N ARG A 248 18.63 -4.00 -12.09
CA ARG A 248 17.92 -4.50 -13.30
C ARG A 248 18.68 -5.62 -13.99
N ARG A 249 20.01 -5.59 -14.04
CA ARG A 249 20.86 -6.67 -14.57
C ARG A 249 20.82 -7.91 -13.67
N LEU A 250 20.82 -7.76 -12.34
CA LEU A 250 20.69 -8.86 -11.39
C LEU A 250 19.30 -9.51 -11.45
N ILE A 251 18.24 -8.72 -11.50
CA ILE A 251 16.86 -9.21 -11.63
C ILE A 251 16.67 -9.94 -12.98
N ASN A 252 17.21 -9.42 -14.07
CA ASN A 252 17.16 -10.07 -15.39
C ASN A 252 18.04 -11.33 -15.46
N TRP A 253 19.12 -11.40 -14.68
CA TRP A 253 19.97 -12.60 -14.60
C TRP A 253 19.31 -13.73 -13.80
N MET A 254 18.58 -13.41 -12.73
CA MET A 254 17.82 -14.40 -11.94
C MET A 254 16.54 -14.91 -12.63
N ARG A 255 16.12 -14.29 -13.75
CA ARG A 255 14.97 -14.70 -14.57
C ARG A 255 15.35 -15.58 -15.77
N ARG A 256 16.64 -15.91 -15.94
CA ARG A 256 17.15 -16.90 -16.90
C ARG A 256 17.51 -18.19 -16.18
#